data_e3ad636d86e137d29f364c4597c2a834
#
_entry.id   e3ad636d86e137d29f364c4597c2a834
#
_cell.length_a   1.000
_cell.length_b   1.000
_cell.length_c   1.000
_cell.angle_alpha   90.00
_cell.angle_beta   90.00
_cell.angle_gamma   90.00
#
_symmetry.space_group_name_H-M   'P 1'
#
loop_
_entity.id
_entity.type
_entity.pdbx_description
1 polymer ?
#
loop_
_entity_poly.entity_id
_entity_poly.type
_entity_poly.pdbx_seq_one_letter_code
_entity_poly.pdbx_strand_id
1 'polypeptide(L)'
;MTQSELYLGPEGKPGDLTKMLANKSDAVVFNGYFNEYKFFPIAVEKDKRYRIWLVNVGPSENSAFHIVGTVFDTVYKEGNYTLKPGSGKGGSQVLDLQPAQGGFVEFTFAEDGLYPFVTHKFSNVGKGALGFFAVGNVDTSALTGH
;
A
#
# COMPACT_ATOMS: atom_id res chain seq x y z
N MET A 1 3.75 -0.76 -7.41
CA MET A 1 3.54 -1.55 -6.17
C MET A 1 2.44 -2.56 -6.40
N THR A 2 2.61 -3.78 -5.93
CA THR A 2 1.55 -4.80 -5.93
C THR A 2 1.06 -5.02 -4.50
N GLN A 3 -0.22 -5.34 -4.32
CA GLN A 3 -0.73 -5.93 -3.08
C GLN A 3 -1.20 -7.34 -3.37
N SER A 4 -0.82 -8.30 -2.54
CA SER A 4 -1.26 -9.69 -2.69
C SER A 4 -1.45 -10.36 -1.33
N GLU A 5 -2.29 -11.38 -1.31
CA GLU A 5 -2.50 -12.26 -0.17
C GLU A 5 -1.67 -13.52 -0.32
N LEU A 6 -1.19 -14.04 0.79
CA LEU A 6 -0.47 -15.30 0.85
C LEU A 6 -1.25 -16.29 1.72
N TYR A 7 -1.43 -17.48 1.19
CA TYR A 7 -2.10 -18.60 1.85
C TYR A 7 -1.09 -19.76 1.91
N LEU A 8 -0.31 -19.78 2.99
CA LEU A 8 0.85 -20.64 3.11
C LEU A 8 0.44 -22.08 3.47
N GLY A 9 0.95 -23.03 2.71
CA GLY A 9 0.97 -24.43 3.08
C GLY A 9 2.16 -24.75 4.02
N PRO A 10 2.38 -26.03 4.32
CA PRO A 10 3.59 -26.47 5.02
C PRO A 10 4.85 -26.07 4.25
N GLU A 11 5.96 -25.89 4.97
CA GLU A 11 7.25 -25.52 4.38
C GLU A 11 7.62 -26.44 3.20
N GLY A 12 8.04 -25.84 2.09
CA GLY A 12 8.40 -26.54 0.86
C GLY A 12 7.21 -27.14 0.09
N LYS A 13 5.98 -26.81 0.45
CA LYS A 13 4.76 -27.25 -0.23
C LYS A 13 4.05 -26.06 -0.91
N PRO A 14 3.19 -26.34 -1.89
CA PRO A 14 2.32 -25.32 -2.47
C PRO A 14 1.46 -24.60 -1.44
N GLY A 15 0.90 -23.45 -1.82
CA GLY A 15 -0.06 -22.74 -0.99
C GLY A 15 -1.29 -23.56 -0.62
N ASP A 16 -1.96 -23.17 0.45
CA ASP A 16 -3.13 -23.87 1.00
C ASP A 16 -4.42 -23.38 0.36
N LEU A 17 -4.98 -24.18 -0.54
CA LEU A 17 -6.24 -23.89 -1.23
C LEU A 17 -7.42 -23.78 -0.25
N THR A 18 -7.43 -24.56 0.84
CA THR A 18 -8.51 -24.54 1.83
C THR A 18 -8.55 -23.19 2.55
N LYS A 19 -7.39 -22.66 2.93
CA LYS A 19 -7.27 -21.32 3.48
C LYS A 19 -7.73 -20.24 2.48
N MET A 20 -7.35 -20.40 1.21
CA MET A 20 -7.72 -19.46 0.16
C MET A 20 -9.24 -19.43 -0.03
N LEU A 21 -9.89 -20.57 -0.15
CA LEU A 21 -11.35 -20.68 -0.29
C LEU A 21 -12.10 -20.17 0.95
N ALA A 22 -11.49 -20.26 2.11
CA ALA A 22 -12.04 -19.74 3.36
C ALA A 22 -11.69 -18.27 3.62
N ASN A 23 -10.96 -17.61 2.71
CA ASN A 23 -10.45 -16.24 2.85
C ASN A 23 -9.64 -16.02 4.14
N LYS A 24 -8.80 -17.00 4.50
CA LYS A 24 -7.95 -16.98 5.70
C LYS A 24 -6.48 -16.82 5.33
N SER A 25 -6.14 -15.63 4.81
CA SER A 25 -4.75 -15.31 4.45
C SER A 25 -3.83 -15.32 5.68
N ASP A 26 -2.63 -15.88 5.52
CA ASP A 26 -1.57 -15.82 6.52
C ASP A 26 -0.85 -14.46 6.47
N ALA A 27 -0.69 -13.89 5.29
CA ALA A 27 -0.10 -12.57 5.10
C ALA A 27 -0.80 -11.79 3.99
N VAL A 28 -0.72 -10.47 4.07
CA VAL A 28 -1.07 -9.53 3.00
C VAL A 28 0.12 -8.60 2.82
N VAL A 29 0.68 -8.59 1.64
CA VAL A 29 2.02 -8.04 1.41
C VAL A 29 2.05 -7.03 0.28
N PHE A 30 2.94 -6.07 0.38
CA PHE A 30 3.31 -5.19 -0.72
C PHE A 30 4.56 -5.72 -1.43
N ASN A 31 4.50 -5.82 -2.76
CA ASN A 31 5.58 -6.33 -3.63
C ASN A 31 6.10 -7.73 -3.24
N GLY A 32 5.27 -8.55 -2.59
CA GLY A 32 5.59 -9.94 -2.29
C GLY A 32 6.37 -10.20 -1.00
N TYR A 33 6.73 -9.17 -0.24
CA TYR A 33 7.54 -9.31 0.97
C TYR A 33 6.78 -8.87 2.23
N PHE A 34 6.81 -9.72 3.25
CA PHE A 34 6.19 -9.43 4.54
C PHE A 34 6.95 -8.32 5.28
N ASN A 35 6.26 -7.24 5.61
CA ASN A 35 6.80 -6.09 6.33
C ASN A 35 8.02 -5.40 5.70
N GLU A 36 8.29 -5.60 4.39
CA GLU A 36 9.45 -5.01 3.71
C GLU A 36 9.56 -3.52 3.99
N TYR A 37 8.52 -2.77 3.67
CA TYR A 37 8.53 -1.31 3.81
C TYR A 37 8.29 -0.80 5.23
N LYS A 38 8.01 -1.70 6.18
CA LYS A 38 8.04 -1.39 7.60
C LYS A 38 9.48 -1.30 8.10
N PHE A 39 10.32 -2.24 7.67
CA PHE A 39 11.72 -2.32 8.08
C PHE A 39 12.66 -1.50 7.19
N PHE A 40 12.31 -1.34 5.93
CA PHE A 40 13.04 -0.57 4.93
C PHE A 40 12.13 0.51 4.32
N PRO A 41 11.91 1.63 5.04
CA PRO A 41 11.07 2.73 4.56
C PRO A 41 11.52 3.27 3.22
N ILE A 42 10.56 3.71 2.41
CA ILE A 42 10.84 4.35 1.13
C ILE A 42 11.29 5.79 1.39
N ALA A 43 12.56 6.08 1.13
CA ALA A 43 13.11 7.42 1.28
C ALA A 43 12.59 8.34 0.16
N VAL A 44 12.05 9.49 0.53
CA VAL A 44 11.49 10.50 -0.36
C VAL A 44 11.80 11.91 0.17
N GLU A 45 11.59 12.90 -0.68
CA GLU A 45 11.82 14.30 -0.34
C GLU A 45 10.50 15.06 -0.23
N LYS A 46 10.44 16.03 0.68
CA LYS A 46 9.27 16.89 0.80
C LYS A 46 9.14 17.80 -0.43
N ASP A 47 7.96 18.31 -0.66
CA ASP A 47 7.59 19.22 -1.75
C ASP A 47 7.80 18.64 -3.15
N LYS A 48 8.25 17.39 -3.26
CA LYS A 48 8.30 16.66 -4.52
C LYS A 48 7.00 15.92 -4.78
N ARG A 49 6.61 15.89 -6.04
CA ARG A 49 5.44 15.14 -6.49
C ARG A 49 5.80 13.70 -6.76
N TYR A 50 5.05 12.79 -6.20
CA TYR A 50 5.22 11.35 -6.37
C TYR A 50 3.99 10.73 -7.01
N ARG A 51 4.22 9.68 -7.79
CA ARG A 51 3.19 8.82 -8.34
C ARG A 51 3.46 7.39 -7.91
N ILE A 52 2.45 6.73 -7.39
CA ILE A 52 2.49 5.29 -7.11
C ILE A 52 1.48 4.59 -8.00
N TRP A 53 1.97 3.71 -8.86
CA TRP A 53 1.15 2.73 -9.54
C TRP A 53 0.88 1.56 -8.60
N LEU A 54 -0.39 1.20 -8.50
CA LEU A 54 -0.85 0.07 -7.70
C LEU A 54 -1.60 -0.93 -8.55
N VAL A 55 -1.41 -2.21 -8.25
CA VAL A 55 -2.29 -3.29 -8.68
C VAL A 55 -2.62 -4.18 -7.49
N ASN A 56 -3.91 -4.48 -7.33
CA ASN A 56 -4.33 -5.49 -6.38
C ASN A 56 -4.33 -6.85 -7.08
N VAL A 57 -3.33 -7.67 -6.79
CA VAL A 57 -3.19 -9.00 -7.37
C VAL A 57 -4.20 -9.99 -6.76
N GLY A 58 -4.69 -9.71 -5.57
CA GLY A 58 -5.63 -10.57 -4.87
C GLY A 58 -4.98 -11.80 -4.24
N PRO A 59 -5.67 -12.97 -4.29
CA PRO A 59 -6.82 -13.31 -5.13
C PRO A 59 -8.20 -12.82 -4.65
N SER A 60 -8.42 -12.58 -3.37
CA SER A 60 -9.78 -12.40 -2.83
C SER A 60 -10.04 -11.09 -2.11
N GLU A 61 -9.00 -10.52 -1.51
CA GLU A 61 -9.13 -9.33 -0.67
C GLU A 61 -9.07 -8.04 -1.50
N ASN A 62 -9.93 -7.09 -1.19
CA ASN A 62 -9.80 -5.75 -1.75
C ASN A 62 -8.61 -5.00 -1.14
N SER A 63 -8.10 -4.04 -1.89
CA SER A 63 -7.12 -3.05 -1.42
C SER A 63 -7.84 -1.73 -1.16
N ALA A 64 -7.53 -1.10 -0.04
CA ALA A 64 -7.92 0.27 0.28
C ALA A 64 -6.63 1.05 0.59
N PHE A 65 -5.82 1.31 -0.44
CA PHE A 65 -4.51 1.92 -0.28
C PHE A 65 -4.64 3.36 0.22
N HIS A 66 -4.01 3.63 1.34
CA HIS A 66 -4.02 4.92 2.03
C HIS A 66 -2.62 5.29 2.51
N ILE A 67 -2.30 6.57 2.47
CA ILE A 67 -1.10 7.14 3.09
C ILE A 67 -1.55 8.07 4.21
N VAL A 68 -1.21 7.74 5.44
CA VAL A 68 -1.56 8.56 6.60
C VAL A 68 -0.78 9.87 6.58
N GLY A 69 -1.47 10.98 6.73
CA GLY A 69 -0.85 12.31 6.80
C GLY A 69 -0.73 13.05 5.47
N THR A 70 -1.23 12.48 4.37
CA THR A 70 -1.34 13.19 3.09
C THR A 70 -2.65 12.88 2.38
N VAL A 71 -2.97 13.67 1.37
CA VAL A 71 -4.17 13.54 0.55
C VAL A 71 -3.75 13.40 -0.90
N PHE A 72 -4.37 12.48 -1.63
CA PHE A 72 -4.16 12.35 -3.06
C PHE A 72 -4.88 13.48 -3.80
N ASP A 73 -4.16 14.21 -4.62
CA ASP A 73 -4.73 15.26 -5.49
C ASP A 73 -5.05 14.73 -6.89
N THR A 74 -4.61 13.53 -7.21
CA THR A 74 -4.86 12.84 -8.48
C THR A 74 -5.08 11.37 -8.21
N VAL A 75 -6.15 10.82 -8.76
CA VAL A 75 -6.48 9.40 -8.71
C VAL A 75 -6.90 8.92 -10.09
N TYR A 76 -6.20 7.89 -10.57
CA TYR A 76 -6.51 7.17 -11.80
C TYR A 76 -6.82 5.71 -11.46
N LYS A 77 -7.94 5.20 -11.91
CA LYS A 77 -8.37 3.84 -11.66
C LYS A 77 -8.85 3.20 -12.95
N GLU A 78 -8.27 2.04 -13.26
CA GLU A 78 -8.59 1.22 -14.43
C GLU A 78 -8.34 1.94 -15.76
N GLY A 79 -8.93 2.83 -16.22
CA GLY A 79 -8.72 3.55 -17.48
C GLY A 79 -9.14 5.00 -17.39
N ASN A 80 -9.53 5.46 -16.18
CA ASN A 80 -10.11 6.79 -16.01
C ASN A 80 -9.57 7.53 -14.80
N TYR A 81 -9.51 8.85 -14.91
CA TYR A 81 -9.33 9.70 -13.74
C TYR A 81 -10.63 9.74 -12.93
N THR A 82 -10.56 9.33 -11.67
CA THR A 82 -11.62 9.57 -10.69
C THR A 82 -11.43 10.91 -9.98
N LEU A 83 -10.18 11.38 -9.90
CA LEU A 83 -9.80 12.72 -9.49
C LEU A 83 -8.73 13.23 -10.47
N LYS A 84 -9.05 14.31 -11.21
CA LYS A 84 -8.15 14.85 -12.24
C LYS A 84 -7.06 15.74 -11.64
N PRO A 85 -5.83 15.68 -12.16
CA PRO A 85 -4.77 16.59 -11.75
C PRO A 85 -5.16 18.04 -12.08
N GLY A 86 -4.79 18.95 -11.19
CA GLY A 86 -4.99 20.39 -11.41
C GLY A 86 -6.44 20.87 -11.40
N SER A 87 -7.40 20.04 -10.98
CA SER A 87 -8.81 20.46 -10.87
C SER A 87 -9.04 21.54 -9.81
N GLY A 88 -8.08 21.72 -8.89
CA GLY A 88 -8.16 22.66 -7.77
C GLY A 88 -9.31 22.37 -6.80
N LYS A 89 -9.97 21.23 -6.95
CA LYS A 89 -11.14 20.82 -6.18
C LYS A 89 -11.02 19.38 -5.76
N GLY A 90 -11.33 19.14 -4.51
CA GLY A 90 -11.40 17.81 -3.95
C GLY A 90 -10.04 17.20 -3.62
N GLY A 91 -10.10 16.03 -3.03
CA GLY A 91 -8.98 15.20 -2.68
C GLY A 91 -9.49 13.79 -2.42
N SER A 92 -8.60 12.82 -2.43
CA SER A 92 -8.91 11.43 -2.12
C SER A 92 -8.00 10.93 -1.02
N GLN A 93 -8.56 10.15 -0.10
CA GLN A 93 -7.83 9.51 0.99
C GLN A 93 -7.40 8.09 0.64
N VAL A 94 -8.11 7.47 -0.31
CA VAL A 94 -7.95 6.04 -0.60
C VAL A 94 -8.03 5.80 -2.10
N LEU A 95 -7.17 4.91 -2.60
CA LEU A 95 -7.38 4.22 -3.86
C LEU A 95 -7.94 2.84 -3.54
N ASP A 96 -9.22 2.61 -3.82
CA ASP A 96 -9.88 1.33 -3.66
C ASP A 96 -9.74 0.49 -4.92
N LEU A 97 -9.25 -0.74 -4.77
CA LEU A 97 -9.05 -1.69 -5.85
C LEU A 97 -9.61 -3.06 -5.46
N GLN A 98 -10.51 -3.60 -6.27
CA GLN A 98 -10.87 -5.00 -6.19
C GLN A 98 -9.72 -5.87 -6.74
N PRO A 99 -9.68 -7.18 -6.46
CA PRO A 99 -8.73 -8.08 -7.11
C PRO A 99 -8.68 -7.90 -8.63
N ALA A 100 -7.50 -7.89 -9.20
CA ALA A 100 -7.16 -7.63 -10.59
C ALA A 100 -7.26 -6.17 -11.06
N GLN A 101 -7.78 -5.25 -10.24
CA GLN A 101 -7.81 -3.83 -10.59
C GLN A 101 -6.48 -3.13 -10.34
N GLY A 102 -6.21 -2.11 -11.14
CA GLY A 102 -5.02 -1.26 -11.00
C GLY A 102 -5.32 0.22 -11.18
N GLY A 103 -4.38 1.04 -10.80
CA GLY A 103 -4.46 2.48 -10.91
C GLY A 103 -3.22 3.18 -10.39
N PHE A 104 -3.29 4.49 -10.25
CA PHE A 104 -2.26 5.26 -9.57
C PHE A 104 -2.85 6.41 -8.76
N VAL A 105 -2.07 6.86 -7.81
CA VAL A 105 -2.30 8.08 -7.05
C VAL A 105 -1.12 9.03 -7.18
N GLU A 106 -1.37 10.33 -7.11
CA GLU A 106 -0.33 11.34 -6.99
C GLU A 106 -0.55 12.21 -5.76
N PHE A 107 0.56 12.59 -5.15
CA PHE A 107 0.58 13.33 -3.89
C PHE A 107 1.94 14.01 -3.68
N THR A 108 1.98 14.90 -2.69
CA THR A 108 3.18 15.56 -2.16
C THR A 108 3.18 15.47 -0.64
N PHE A 109 4.37 15.46 -0.04
CA PHE A 109 4.54 15.62 1.41
C PHE A 109 4.99 17.04 1.71
N ALA A 110 4.26 17.74 2.59
CA ALA A 110 4.56 19.13 2.94
C ALA A 110 5.60 19.25 4.08
N GLU A 111 5.81 18.20 4.84
CA GLU A 111 6.68 18.20 6.02
C GLU A 111 7.56 16.96 6.06
N ASP A 112 8.73 17.07 6.71
CA ASP A 112 9.58 15.93 7.01
C ASP A 112 8.89 15.04 8.05
N GLY A 113 9.02 13.72 7.94
CA GLY A 113 8.39 12.80 8.88
C GLY A 113 8.28 11.37 8.35
N LEU A 114 7.75 10.51 9.21
CA LEU A 114 7.38 9.14 8.85
C LEU A 114 5.89 9.08 8.53
N TYR A 115 5.57 8.68 7.31
CA TYR A 115 4.20 8.58 6.82
C TYR A 115 3.85 7.11 6.57
N PRO A 116 3.01 6.51 7.42
CA PRO A 116 2.57 5.14 7.18
C PRO A 116 1.74 5.04 5.90
N PHE A 117 1.91 3.97 5.14
CA PHE A 117 0.94 3.57 4.12
C PHE A 117 0.44 2.16 4.39
N VAL A 118 -0.82 1.94 4.14
CA VAL A 118 -1.52 0.71 4.50
C VAL A 118 -2.56 0.32 3.45
N THR A 119 -3.03 -0.91 3.47
CA THR A 119 -4.42 -1.16 3.06
C THR A 119 -5.32 -0.89 4.26
N HIS A 120 -6.30 0.00 4.10
CA HIS A 120 -7.17 0.41 5.21
C HIS A 120 -8.27 -0.64 5.55
N LYS A 121 -8.24 -1.81 4.93
CA LYS A 121 -8.79 -3.02 5.52
C LYS A 121 -7.90 -3.40 6.70
N PHE A 122 -8.16 -2.78 7.86
CA PHE A 122 -7.20 -2.65 8.95
C PHE A 122 -6.75 -3.99 9.55
N SER A 123 -7.57 -5.03 9.45
CA SER A 123 -7.19 -6.40 9.83
C SER A 123 -5.99 -6.93 9.05
N ASN A 124 -5.67 -6.36 7.89
CA ASN A 124 -4.55 -6.77 7.06
C ASN A 124 -3.24 -6.03 7.40
N VAL A 125 -3.31 -4.96 8.18
CA VAL A 125 -2.11 -4.24 8.67
C VAL A 125 -1.23 -5.18 9.51
N GLY A 126 -1.83 -5.90 10.44
CA GLY A 126 -1.13 -6.90 11.25
C GLY A 126 -0.62 -8.13 10.46
N LYS A 127 -1.11 -8.29 9.23
CA LYS A 127 -0.66 -9.34 8.30
C LYS A 127 0.44 -8.89 7.33
N GLY A 128 0.96 -7.68 7.49
CA GLY A 128 2.08 -7.17 6.71
C GLY A 128 1.72 -6.08 5.68
N ALA A 129 0.46 -5.68 5.55
CA ALA A 129 0.03 -4.61 4.65
C ALA A 129 0.27 -3.22 5.25
N LEU A 130 1.51 -2.97 5.63
CA LEU A 130 2.03 -1.74 6.24
C LEU A 130 3.41 -1.43 5.67
N GLY A 131 3.64 -0.16 5.38
CA GLY A 131 4.97 0.38 5.08
C GLY A 131 5.06 1.84 5.51
N PHE A 132 6.23 2.43 5.31
CA PHE A 132 6.48 3.85 5.63
C PHE A 132 7.17 4.56 4.48
N PHE A 133 6.82 5.81 4.28
CA PHE A 133 7.67 6.79 3.62
C PHE A 133 8.47 7.53 4.68
N ALA A 134 9.78 7.60 4.50
CA ALA A 134 10.67 8.46 5.27
C ALA A 134 10.92 9.73 4.44
N VAL A 135 10.28 10.82 4.84
CA VAL A 135 10.34 12.11 4.13
C VAL A 135 11.42 12.97 4.76
N GLY A 136 12.40 13.37 3.94
CA GLY A 136 13.51 14.20 4.41
C GLY A 136 14.47 13.47 5.34
N ASN A 137 15.03 14.18 6.30
CA ASN A 137 16.03 13.65 7.25
C ASN A 137 15.34 13.13 8.53
N VAL A 138 14.88 11.89 8.50
CA VAL A 138 14.13 11.26 9.59
C VAL A 138 14.91 10.07 10.16
N ASP A 139 14.95 9.97 11.48
CA ASP A 139 15.49 8.79 12.15
C ASP A 139 14.54 7.59 11.98
N THR A 140 15.02 6.57 11.28
CA THR A 140 14.31 5.32 11.05
C THR A 140 14.82 4.16 11.89
N SER A 141 15.74 4.40 12.82
CA SER A 141 16.37 3.35 13.61
C SER A 141 15.39 2.50 14.43
N ALA A 142 14.29 3.10 14.88
CA ALA A 142 13.24 2.40 15.61
C ALA A 142 12.39 1.45 14.74
N LEU A 143 12.49 1.54 13.41
CA LEU A 143 11.75 0.70 12.46
C LEU A 143 12.53 -0.54 12.02
N THR A 144 13.86 -0.52 12.18
CA THR A 144 14.72 -1.67 11.87
C THR A 144 14.43 -2.77 12.87
N GLY A 145 13.61 -3.75 12.47
CA GLY A 145 13.42 -4.97 13.25
C GLY A 145 14.69 -5.85 13.17
N HIS A 146 15.19 -6.21 14.32
CA HIS A 146 16.19 -7.29 14.46
C HIS A 146 15.48 -8.62 14.41
#